data_5aa3c93c9889c01ea714a9f46dd86ee5
#
_entry.id   5aa3c93c9889c01ea714a9f46dd86ee5
#
_cell.length_a   1.000
_cell.length_b   1.000
_cell.length_c   1.000
_cell.angle_alpha   90.00
_cell.angle_beta   90.00
_cell.angle_gamma   90.00
#
_symmetry.space_group_name_H-M   'P 1'
#
loop_
_entity.id
_entity.type
_entity.pdbx_description
1 polymer ?
#
loop_
_entity_poly.entity_id
_entity_poly.type
_entity_poly.pdbx_seq_one_letter_code
_entity_poly.pdbx_strand_id
1 'polypeptide(L)'
;MNTLVTYQLKDGIATLLMDDGKANALAPAMQAELNAALDQALADKAIVVLTGRAGMFCAGFDLPTLTGGGTNAVKMLTGGFEIAEKLLSFPKPVVIACIGHALAMGVFLMACGDYCIGAEGAFKIGANEVAIGLTMPRAAIEICRVRLAPAHFNRAMMTSEIYKPADAVAAGFLDKVVAESEVLAEAQATAARFAKLNMNAYKGTKLLVREQMLKALRSAIEADNASFRALYKI
;
A
#
# COMPACT_ATOMS: atom_id res chain seq x y z
N MET A 1 -17.29 6.64 -17.54
CA MET A 1 -16.83 5.81 -16.40
C MET A 1 -16.47 6.76 -15.27
N ASN A 2 -16.83 6.46 -14.04
CA ASN A 2 -16.38 7.29 -12.93
C ASN A 2 -14.88 7.09 -12.73
N THR A 3 -14.16 8.17 -12.46
CA THR A 3 -12.72 8.13 -12.12
C THR A 3 -12.56 7.44 -10.76
N LEU A 4 -11.69 6.42 -10.70
CA LEU A 4 -11.43 5.65 -9.49
C LEU A 4 -10.30 6.24 -8.64
N VAL A 5 -9.37 6.99 -9.27
CA VAL A 5 -8.27 7.66 -8.59
C VAL A 5 -8.24 9.13 -8.98
N THR A 6 -8.55 9.99 -8.03
CA THR A 6 -8.45 11.46 -8.23
C THR A 6 -7.03 11.91 -7.94
N TYR A 7 -6.46 12.72 -8.82
CA TYR A 7 -5.15 13.35 -8.67
C TYR A 7 -5.29 14.84 -8.41
N GLN A 8 -4.71 15.34 -7.34
CA GLN A 8 -4.67 16.78 -7.02
C GLN A 8 -3.24 17.20 -6.66
N LEU A 9 -2.65 18.08 -7.45
CA LEU A 9 -1.34 18.67 -7.17
C LEU A 9 -1.50 20.05 -6.52
N LYS A 10 -0.89 20.23 -5.35
CA LYS A 10 -0.82 21.50 -4.65
C LYS A 10 0.54 21.63 -3.96
N ASP A 11 1.22 22.73 -4.16
CA ASP A 11 2.49 23.08 -3.49
C ASP A 11 3.56 21.95 -3.56
N GLY A 12 3.63 21.24 -4.72
CA GLY A 12 4.56 20.12 -4.94
C GLY A 12 4.17 18.82 -4.21
N ILE A 13 2.95 18.74 -3.69
CA ILE A 13 2.38 17.55 -3.04
C ILE A 13 1.22 17.06 -3.92
N ALA A 14 1.31 15.83 -4.39
CA ALA A 14 0.26 15.14 -5.13
C ALA A 14 -0.58 14.30 -4.18
N THR A 15 -1.83 14.65 -3.99
CA THR A 15 -2.81 13.84 -3.27
C THR A 15 -3.51 12.90 -4.24
N LEU A 16 -3.37 11.60 -4.03
CA LEU A 16 -4.00 10.53 -4.79
C LEU A 16 -5.11 9.92 -3.92
N LEU A 17 -6.36 10.14 -4.30
CA LEU A 17 -7.52 9.60 -3.60
C LEU A 17 -8.11 8.43 -4.38
N MET A 18 -8.07 7.23 -3.80
CA MET A 18 -8.78 6.05 -4.30
C MET A 18 -10.23 6.08 -3.83
N ASP A 19 -11.19 6.03 -4.74
CA ASP A 19 -12.62 5.95 -4.42
C ASP A 19 -13.40 5.19 -5.51
N ASP A 20 -13.72 3.94 -5.24
CA ASP A 20 -14.60 3.11 -6.08
C ASP A 20 -16.07 3.14 -5.61
N GLY A 21 -16.38 3.96 -4.60
CA GLY A 21 -17.68 4.04 -3.95
C GLY A 21 -18.02 2.85 -3.05
N LYS A 22 -17.07 1.90 -2.87
CA LYS A 22 -17.29 0.65 -2.13
C LYS A 22 -16.11 0.35 -1.21
N ALA A 23 -15.33 -0.67 -1.55
CA ALA A 23 -14.26 -1.22 -0.73
C ALA A 23 -12.85 -0.79 -1.16
N ASN A 24 -12.71 0.05 -2.17
CA ASN A 24 -11.44 0.41 -2.80
C ASN A 24 -10.64 -0.83 -3.17
N ALA A 25 -11.34 -1.82 -3.76
CA ALA A 25 -10.68 -3.04 -4.19
C ALA A 25 -9.65 -2.74 -5.29
N LEU A 26 -8.47 -3.34 -5.17
CA LEU A 26 -7.38 -3.15 -6.12
C LEU A 26 -7.63 -4.00 -7.39
N ALA A 27 -8.77 -3.73 -8.05
CA ALA A 27 -9.14 -4.28 -9.34
C ALA A 27 -8.21 -3.78 -10.46
N PRO A 28 -8.16 -4.45 -11.63
CA PRO A 28 -7.30 -4.02 -12.75
C PRO A 28 -7.49 -2.55 -13.15
N ALA A 29 -8.73 -2.03 -13.13
CA ALA A 29 -9.02 -0.62 -13.44
C ALA A 29 -8.45 0.32 -12.37
N MET A 30 -8.62 0.00 -11.07
CA MET A 30 -8.03 0.78 -9.98
C MET A 30 -6.51 0.78 -10.06
N GLN A 31 -5.89 -0.37 -10.38
CA GLN A 31 -4.44 -0.46 -10.58
C GLN A 31 -3.96 0.42 -11.73
N ALA A 32 -4.67 0.42 -12.85
CA ALA A 32 -4.32 1.23 -14.01
C ALA A 32 -4.35 2.73 -13.68
N GLU A 33 -5.42 3.20 -13.03
CA GLU A 33 -5.56 4.61 -12.65
C GLU A 33 -4.56 5.01 -11.55
N LEU A 34 -4.31 4.15 -10.56
CA LEU A 34 -3.31 4.41 -9.52
C LEU A 34 -1.90 4.48 -10.11
N ASN A 35 -1.55 3.59 -11.05
CA ASN A 35 -0.28 3.65 -11.76
C ASN A 35 -0.13 4.94 -12.57
N ALA A 36 -1.18 5.34 -13.30
CA ALA A 36 -1.17 6.58 -14.07
C ALA A 36 -0.99 7.81 -13.15
N ALA A 37 -1.67 7.84 -12.00
CA ALA A 37 -1.53 8.91 -11.01
C ALA A 37 -0.12 8.95 -10.39
N LEU A 38 0.50 7.80 -10.13
CA LEU A 38 1.89 7.73 -9.67
C LEU A 38 2.89 8.18 -10.74
N ASP A 39 2.64 7.85 -12.02
CA ASP A 39 3.47 8.33 -13.14
C ASP A 39 3.35 9.85 -13.31
N GLN A 40 2.15 10.40 -13.15
CA GLN A 40 1.94 11.84 -13.15
C GLN A 40 2.69 12.51 -11.98
N ALA A 41 2.59 11.96 -10.75
CA ALA A 41 3.32 12.47 -9.59
C ALA A 41 4.84 12.42 -9.79
N LEU A 42 5.35 11.40 -10.50
CA LEU A 42 6.76 11.30 -10.86
C LEU A 42 7.16 12.38 -11.85
N ALA A 43 6.35 12.63 -12.89
CA ALA A 43 6.58 13.69 -13.89
C ALA A 43 6.56 15.08 -13.25
N ASP A 44 5.64 15.31 -12.32
CA ASP A 44 5.52 16.55 -11.54
C ASP A 44 6.58 16.69 -10.44
N LYS A 45 7.42 15.66 -10.24
CA LYS A 45 8.42 15.59 -9.16
C LYS A 45 7.80 15.80 -7.77
N ALA A 46 6.54 15.41 -7.60
CA ALA A 46 5.75 15.64 -6.40
C ALA A 46 6.05 14.63 -5.29
N ILE A 47 5.85 15.06 -4.05
CA ILE A 47 5.70 14.17 -2.89
C ILE A 47 4.29 13.59 -2.96
N VAL A 48 4.14 12.30 -2.70
CA VAL A 48 2.85 11.61 -2.79
C VAL A 48 2.17 11.55 -1.43
N VAL A 49 0.90 11.91 -1.37
CA VAL A 49 -0.03 11.55 -0.31
C VAL A 49 -1.06 10.59 -0.92
N LEU A 50 -1.01 9.31 -0.53
CA LEU A 50 -1.97 8.30 -0.98
C LEU A 50 -3.02 8.09 0.09
N THR A 51 -4.30 8.20 -0.29
CA THR A 51 -5.43 8.04 0.62
C THR A 51 -6.56 7.23 -0.02
N GLY A 52 -7.49 6.78 0.79
CA GLY A 52 -8.76 6.20 0.37
C GLY A 52 -9.93 7.13 0.70
N ARG A 53 -11.15 6.64 0.48
CA ARG A 53 -12.37 7.31 0.89
C ARG A 53 -12.64 7.16 2.39
N ALA A 54 -13.53 7.97 2.94
CA ALA A 54 -13.95 7.88 4.35
C ALA A 54 -14.32 6.43 4.75
N GLY A 55 -13.74 5.96 5.85
CA GLY A 55 -13.92 4.63 6.39
C GLY A 55 -13.20 3.49 5.66
N MET A 56 -12.57 3.74 4.52
CA MET A 56 -11.93 2.68 3.72
C MET A 56 -10.68 3.18 3.00
N PHE A 57 -9.51 2.66 3.40
CA PHE A 57 -8.31 2.84 2.61
C PHE A 57 -8.31 1.88 1.41
N CYS A 58 -8.27 0.57 1.67
CA CYS A 58 -8.36 -0.47 0.64
C CYS A 58 -8.61 -1.83 1.30
N ALA A 59 -9.54 -2.62 0.77
CA ALA A 59 -9.88 -3.95 1.30
C ALA A 59 -9.08 -5.10 0.65
N GLY A 60 -8.15 -4.80 -0.24
CA GLY A 60 -7.35 -5.82 -0.92
C GLY A 60 -7.70 -5.98 -2.40
N PHE A 61 -7.37 -7.13 -2.97
CA PHE A 61 -7.66 -7.43 -4.37
C PHE A 61 -9.16 -7.63 -4.65
N ASP A 62 -9.56 -7.37 -5.88
CA ASP A 62 -10.92 -7.61 -6.34
C ASP A 62 -11.26 -9.10 -6.34
N LEU A 63 -12.18 -9.50 -5.45
CA LEU A 63 -12.55 -10.91 -5.27
C LEU A 63 -13.18 -11.55 -6.53
N PRO A 64 -14.08 -10.89 -7.27
CA PRO A 64 -14.59 -11.42 -8.52
C PRO A 64 -13.49 -11.75 -9.53
N THR A 65 -12.52 -10.87 -9.74
CA THR A 65 -11.37 -11.13 -10.62
C THR A 65 -10.51 -12.28 -10.10
N LEU A 66 -10.26 -12.33 -8.78
CA LEU A 66 -9.48 -13.38 -8.15
C LEU A 66 -10.14 -14.75 -8.30
N THR A 67 -11.42 -14.86 -8.01
CA THR A 67 -12.18 -16.11 -8.10
C THR A 67 -12.44 -16.55 -9.55
N GLY A 68 -12.51 -15.62 -10.49
CA GLY A 68 -12.57 -15.89 -11.92
C GLY A 68 -11.30 -16.57 -12.46
N GLY A 69 -10.18 -16.40 -11.76
CA GLY A 69 -8.92 -17.07 -12.07
C GLY A 69 -8.29 -16.66 -13.41
N GLY A 70 -7.47 -17.58 -13.94
CA GLY A 70 -6.85 -17.42 -15.24
C GLY A 70 -5.87 -16.25 -15.35
N THR A 71 -5.60 -15.81 -16.56
CA THR A 71 -4.62 -14.74 -16.85
C THR A 71 -4.97 -13.42 -16.17
N ASN A 72 -6.26 -13.08 -16.02
CA ASN A 72 -6.67 -11.83 -15.43
C ASN A 72 -6.37 -11.77 -13.92
N ALA A 73 -6.60 -12.87 -13.20
CA ALA A 73 -6.25 -12.98 -11.79
C ALA A 73 -4.73 -12.85 -11.59
N VAL A 74 -3.93 -13.56 -12.39
CA VAL A 74 -2.46 -13.49 -12.33
C VAL A 74 -1.96 -12.07 -12.60
N LYS A 75 -2.46 -11.42 -13.65
CA LYS A 75 -2.10 -10.02 -13.96
C LYS A 75 -2.46 -9.07 -12.82
N MET A 76 -3.64 -9.22 -12.23
CA MET A 76 -4.06 -8.39 -11.11
C MET A 76 -3.16 -8.59 -9.88
N LEU A 77 -2.86 -9.85 -9.51
CA LEU A 77 -2.00 -10.16 -8.38
C LEU A 77 -0.58 -9.61 -8.58
N THR A 78 0.01 -9.86 -9.74
CA THR A 78 1.36 -9.36 -10.09
C THR A 78 1.39 -7.83 -10.10
N GLY A 79 0.44 -7.19 -10.79
CA GLY A 79 0.36 -5.74 -10.91
C GLY A 79 0.19 -5.02 -9.57
N GLY A 80 -0.51 -5.62 -8.61
CA GLY A 80 -0.62 -5.06 -7.26
C GLY A 80 0.72 -4.98 -6.54
N PHE A 81 1.54 -6.03 -6.64
CA PHE A 81 2.88 -6.03 -6.04
C PHE A 81 3.89 -5.18 -6.83
N GLU A 82 3.72 -5.01 -8.14
CA GLU A 82 4.49 -4.04 -8.92
C GLU A 82 4.19 -2.60 -8.49
N ILE A 83 2.93 -2.26 -8.16
CA ILE A 83 2.58 -0.98 -7.56
C ILE A 83 3.25 -0.81 -6.19
N ALA A 84 3.27 -1.86 -5.37
CA ALA A 84 3.97 -1.83 -4.08
C ALA A 84 5.48 -1.56 -4.26
N GLU A 85 6.14 -2.22 -5.21
CA GLU A 85 7.55 -1.94 -5.56
C GLU A 85 7.75 -0.48 -6.01
N LYS A 86 6.83 0.02 -6.85
CA LYS A 86 6.86 1.42 -7.34
C LYS A 86 6.77 2.42 -6.18
N LEU A 87 5.88 2.20 -5.20
CA LEU A 87 5.79 3.04 -4.00
C LEU A 87 7.06 2.99 -3.16
N LEU A 88 7.61 1.78 -2.93
CA LEU A 88 8.83 1.58 -2.17
C LEU A 88 10.06 2.21 -2.82
N SER A 89 10.14 2.21 -4.13
CA SER A 89 11.25 2.79 -4.91
C SER A 89 10.98 4.23 -5.37
N PHE A 90 9.81 4.80 -5.06
CA PHE A 90 9.44 6.14 -5.51
C PHE A 90 10.47 7.19 -5.05
N PRO A 91 10.97 8.06 -5.96
CA PRO A 91 12.14 8.91 -5.68
C PRO A 91 11.85 10.08 -4.74
N LYS A 92 10.59 10.30 -4.38
CA LYS A 92 10.12 11.28 -3.41
C LYS A 92 9.45 10.57 -2.24
N PRO A 93 9.23 11.26 -1.11
CA PRO A 93 8.44 10.70 -0.02
C PRO A 93 7.03 10.26 -0.47
N VAL A 94 6.59 9.15 0.09
CA VAL A 94 5.21 8.65 -0.02
C VAL A 94 4.62 8.62 1.37
N VAL A 95 3.62 9.46 1.63
CA VAL A 95 2.88 9.50 2.89
C VAL A 95 1.54 8.80 2.69
N ILE A 96 1.21 7.87 3.55
CA ILE A 96 -0.09 7.20 3.53
C ILE A 96 -1.03 7.86 4.53
N ALA A 97 -2.20 8.26 4.05
CA ALA A 97 -3.33 8.73 4.85
C ALA A 97 -4.39 7.61 4.91
N CYS A 98 -4.26 6.71 5.88
CA CYS A 98 -5.16 5.57 6.06
C CYS A 98 -6.42 6.01 6.83
N ILE A 99 -7.42 6.47 6.10
CA ILE A 99 -8.66 7.04 6.64
C ILE A 99 -9.72 5.99 7.04
N GLY A 100 -9.33 4.71 7.12
CA GLY A 100 -10.26 3.64 7.43
C GLY A 100 -9.64 2.25 7.41
N HIS A 101 -10.42 1.24 7.02
CA HIS A 101 -9.95 -0.13 6.94
C HIS A 101 -8.85 -0.30 5.90
N ALA A 102 -7.80 -1.08 6.24
CA ALA A 102 -6.74 -1.52 5.35
C ALA A 102 -6.52 -3.02 5.53
N LEU A 103 -6.96 -3.83 4.57
CA LEU A 103 -6.94 -5.30 4.67
C LEU A 103 -6.26 -5.92 3.45
N ALA A 104 -5.68 -7.10 3.62
CA ALA A 104 -5.05 -7.87 2.55
C ALA A 104 -4.07 -7.00 1.74
N MET A 105 -4.17 -6.98 0.41
CA MET A 105 -3.32 -6.10 -0.42
C MET A 105 -3.39 -4.62 -0.02
N GLY A 106 -4.49 -4.16 0.59
CA GLY A 106 -4.60 -2.79 1.08
C GLY A 106 -3.62 -2.48 2.21
N VAL A 107 -3.38 -3.42 3.14
CA VAL A 107 -2.39 -3.22 4.20
C VAL A 107 -0.96 -3.31 3.66
N PHE A 108 -0.71 -4.08 2.60
CA PHE A 108 0.61 -4.15 1.98
C PHE A 108 0.94 -2.86 1.22
N LEU A 109 -0.03 -2.26 0.51
CA LEU A 109 0.14 -0.92 -0.08
C LEU A 109 0.43 0.13 1.00
N MET A 110 -0.33 0.10 2.10
CA MET A 110 -0.11 1.00 3.24
C MET A 110 1.31 0.84 3.80
N ALA A 111 1.78 -0.41 3.97
CA ALA A 111 3.11 -0.71 4.49
C ALA A 111 4.26 -0.23 3.58
N CYS A 112 3.97 0.13 2.32
CA CYS A 112 4.96 0.69 1.38
C CYS A 112 5.21 2.19 1.57
N GLY A 113 4.41 2.88 2.40
CA GLY A 113 4.63 4.29 2.73
C GLY A 113 5.94 4.55 3.46
N ASP A 114 6.47 5.75 3.30
CA ASP A 114 7.60 6.24 4.09
C ASP A 114 7.13 6.76 5.46
N TYR A 115 5.87 7.15 5.55
CA TYR A 115 5.17 7.50 6.78
C TYR A 115 3.67 7.21 6.63
N CYS A 116 3.09 6.55 7.63
CA CYS A 116 1.71 6.07 7.58
C CYS A 116 0.92 6.64 8.75
N ILE A 117 -0.12 7.41 8.44
CA ILE A 117 -1.02 8.03 9.42
C ILE A 117 -2.37 7.33 9.32
N GLY A 118 -2.88 6.83 10.44
CA GLY A 118 -4.16 6.16 10.53
C GLY A 118 -5.23 7.00 11.22
N ALA A 119 -6.49 6.71 10.91
CA ALA A 119 -7.64 7.25 11.61
C ALA A 119 -7.88 6.52 12.93
N GLU A 120 -8.22 7.26 13.99
CA GLU A 120 -8.86 6.68 15.19
C GLU A 120 -10.20 6.05 14.83
N GLY A 121 -10.58 4.99 15.53
CA GLY A 121 -11.88 4.36 15.36
C GLY A 121 -11.85 2.84 15.37
N ALA A 122 -12.98 2.23 15.01
CA ALA A 122 -13.16 0.77 14.99
C ALA A 122 -12.69 0.17 13.64
N PHE A 123 -11.60 0.68 13.08
CA PHE A 123 -11.06 0.20 11.82
C PHE A 123 -10.20 -1.05 12.01
N LYS A 124 -10.13 -1.84 10.95
CA LYS A 124 -9.38 -3.10 10.88
C LYS A 124 -8.15 -2.89 10.00
N ILE A 125 -6.98 -3.22 10.52
CA ILE A 125 -5.71 -3.13 9.82
C ILE A 125 -5.01 -4.49 9.92
N GLY A 126 -4.72 -5.15 8.81
CA GLY A 126 -4.02 -6.42 8.83
C GLY A 126 -4.18 -7.28 7.59
N ALA A 127 -3.37 -8.32 7.55
CA ALA A 127 -3.34 -9.32 6.50
C ALA A 127 -4.21 -10.52 6.91
N ASN A 128 -5.31 -10.74 6.20
CA ASN A 128 -6.29 -11.78 6.54
C ASN A 128 -6.26 -13.00 5.59
N GLU A 129 -5.23 -13.13 4.78
CA GLU A 129 -5.09 -14.16 3.76
C GLU A 129 -5.22 -15.57 4.35
N VAL A 130 -4.51 -15.87 5.42
CA VAL A 130 -4.54 -17.21 6.05
C VAL A 130 -5.93 -17.52 6.63
N ALA A 131 -6.61 -16.53 7.21
CA ALA A 131 -7.97 -16.71 7.73
C ALA A 131 -9.01 -17.03 6.66
N ILE A 132 -8.75 -16.65 5.40
CA ILE A 132 -9.63 -16.95 4.26
C ILE A 132 -9.10 -18.12 3.40
N GLY A 133 -8.13 -18.87 3.90
CA GLY A 133 -7.60 -20.07 3.25
C GLY A 133 -6.57 -19.83 2.16
N LEU A 134 -5.98 -18.64 2.11
CA LEU A 134 -4.92 -18.30 1.15
C LEU A 134 -3.54 -18.36 1.82
N THR A 135 -2.57 -18.94 1.13
CA THR A 135 -1.17 -18.83 1.52
C THR A 135 -0.70 -17.40 1.30
N MET A 136 -0.01 -16.84 2.31
CA MET A 136 0.55 -15.49 2.21
C MET A 136 1.53 -15.39 1.04
N PRO A 137 1.37 -14.44 0.12
CA PRO A 137 2.31 -14.21 -0.97
C PRO A 137 3.71 -13.85 -0.44
N ARG A 138 4.75 -14.33 -1.10
CA ARG A 138 6.15 -14.02 -0.74
C ARG A 138 6.42 -12.52 -0.77
N ALA A 139 5.89 -11.83 -1.78
CA ALA A 139 6.01 -10.38 -1.89
C ALA A 139 5.42 -9.65 -0.68
N ALA A 140 4.26 -10.07 -0.18
CA ALA A 140 3.64 -9.53 1.03
C ALA A 140 4.52 -9.76 2.26
N ILE A 141 5.10 -10.96 2.38
CA ILE A 141 6.02 -11.31 3.47
C ILE A 141 7.24 -10.37 3.46
N GLU A 142 7.87 -10.13 2.31
CA GLU A 142 9.05 -9.26 2.21
C GLU A 142 8.72 -7.79 2.54
N ILE A 143 7.56 -7.27 2.11
CA ILE A 143 7.09 -5.94 2.48
C ILE A 143 6.95 -5.83 4.01
N CYS A 144 6.23 -6.78 4.62
CA CYS A 144 5.94 -6.76 6.04
C CYS A 144 7.17 -7.06 6.92
N ARG A 145 8.13 -7.86 6.45
CA ARG A 145 9.37 -8.19 7.18
C ARG A 145 10.18 -6.95 7.55
N VAL A 146 10.23 -5.96 6.67
CA VAL A 146 11.01 -4.73 6.89
C VAL A 146 10.18 -3.67 7.63
N ARG A 147 8.85 -3.73 7.48
CA ARG A 147 7.96 -2.71 8.04
C ARG A 147 7.56 -3.01 9.49
N LEU A 148 7.25 -4.28 9.80
CA LEU A 148 6.68 -4.64 11.08
C LEU A 148 7.74 -4.83 12.17
N ALA A 149 7.37 -4.52 13.40
CA ALA A 149 8.15 -4.87 14.56
C ALA A 149 8.31 -6.40 14.66
N PRO A 150 9.51 -6.94 14.97
CA PRO A 150 9.76 -8.38 14.97
C PRO A 150 8.78 -9.18 15.83
N ALA A 151 8.35 -8.63 16.98
CA ALA A 151 7.39 -9.27 17.88
C ALA A 151 5.99 -9.44 17.26
N HIS A 152 5.64 -8.64 16.26
CA HIS A 152 4.33 -8.65 15.60
C HIS A 152 4.36 -9.35 14.24
N PHE A 153 5.52 -9.46 13.60
CA PHE A 153 5.63 -9.96 12.23
C PHE A 153 5.02 -11.36 12.06
N ASN A 154 5.43 -12.33 12.90
CA ASN A 154 4.92 -13.70 12.79
C ASN A 154 3.41 -13.78 13.05
N ARG A 155 2.90 -13.06 14.05
CA ARG A 155 1.46 -13.04 14.36
C ARG A 155 0.65 -12.44 13.23
N ALA A 156 1.10 -11.31 12.70
CA ALA A 156 0.44 -10.66 11.56
C ALA A 156 0.39 -11.56 10.31
N MET A 157 1.52 -12.21 9.98
CA MET A 157 1.63 -12.98 8.73
C MET A 157 1.06 -14.40 8.83
N MET A 158 1.20 -15.07 9.97
CA MET A 158 0.83 -16.49 10.07
C MET A 158 -0.53 -16.72 10.72
N THR A 159 -0.98 -15.83 11.61
CA THR A 159 -2.21 -16.01 12.38
C THR A 159 -3.35 -15.07 11.96
N SER A 160 -3.13 -14.25 10.93
CA SER A 160 -4.10 -13.25 10.46
C SER A 160 -4.58 -12.31 11.56
N GLU A 161 -3.70 -11.94 12.49
CA GLU A 161 -4.03 -10.99 13.54
C GLU A 161 -4.43 -9.64 12.93
N ILE A 162 -5.60 -9.17 13.31
CA ILE A 162 -6.15 -7.89 12.87
C ILE A 162 -5.99 -6.88 14.01
N TYR A 163 -5.38 -5.76 13.68
CA TYR A 163 -5.07 -4.68 14.61
C TYR A 163 -6.12 -3.57 14.55
N LYS A 164 -6.42 -2.99 15.70
CA LYS A 164 -7.03 -1.66 15.77
C LYS A 164 -5.98 -0.61 15.47
N PRO A 165 -6.34 0.62 15.04
CA PRO A 165 -5.37 1.64 14.68
C PRO A 165 -4.31 1.92 15.77
N ALA A 166 -4.71 2.01 17.03
CA ALA A 166 -3.75 2.23 18.14
C ALA A 166 -2.71 1.09 18.26
N ASP A 167 -3.16 -0.17 18.15
CA ASP A 167 -2.29 -1.35 18.24
C ASP A 167 -1.43 -1.50 16.97
N ALA A 168 -1.94 -1.02 15.83
CA ALA A 168 -1.22 -1.02 14.56
C ALA A 168 0.03 -0.12 14.58
N VAL A 169 0.09 0.89 15.46
CA VAL A 169 1.30 1.69 15.69
C VAL A 169 2.39 0.83 16.34
N ALA A 170 2.08 0.11 17.41
CA ALA A 170 3.04 -0.78 18.07
C ALA A 170 3.51 -1.91 17.14
N ALA A 171 2.62 -2.40 16.28
CA ALA A 171 2.94 -3.43 15.30
C ALA A 171 3.83 -2.90 14.14
N GLY A 172 3.86 -1.60 13.90
CA GLY A 172 4.62 -0.97 12.83
C GLY A 172 3.85 -0.75 11.55
N PHE A 173 2.56 -1.10 11.48
CA PHE A 173 1.74 -0.78 10.31
C PHE A 173 1.52 0.72 10.14
N LEU A 174 1.32 1.44 11.24
CA LEU A 174 1.15 2.88 11.29
C LEU A 174 2.32 3.53 12.06
N ASP A 175 2.59 4.79 11.76
CA ASP A 175 3.55 5.62 12.50
C ASP A 175 2.82 6.57 13.47
N LYS A 176 1.58 6.92 13.16
CA LYS A 176 0.75 7.84 13.96
C LYS A 176 -0.73 7.56 13.76
N VAL A 177 -1.52 7.82 14.79
CA VAL A 177 -3.00 7.81 14.73
C VAL A 177 -3.51 9.17 15.17
N VAL A 178 -4.50 9.70 14.45
CA VAL A 178 -5.19 10.96 14.72
C VAL A 178 -6.69 10.81 14.50
N ALA A 179 -7.49 11.79 14.89
CA ALA A 179 -8.92 11.81 14.59
C ALA A 179 -9.18 11.63 13.07
N GLU A 180 -10.21 10.91 12.68
CA GLU A 180 -10.49 10.59 11.27
C GLU A 180 -10.52 11.86 10.40
N SER A 181 -11.13 12.93 10.87
CA SER A 181 -11.22 14.22 10.18
C SER A 181 -9.87 14.91 9.98
N GLU A 182 -8.83 14.52 10.71
CA GLU A 182 -7.51 15.15 10.69
C GLU A 182 -6.49 14.37 9.84
N VAL A 183 -6.78 13.12 9.47
CA VAL A 183 -5.81 12.23 8.82
C VAL A 183 -5.22 12.83 7.54
N LEU A 184 -6.06 13.36 6.66
CA LEU A 184 -5.59 13.94 5.40
C LEU A 184 -4.77 15.21 5.63
N ALA A 185 -5.21 16.08 6.53
CA ALA A 185 -4.49 17.32 6.86
C ALA A 185 -3.13 17.03 7.49
N GLU A 186 -3.04 16.05 8.40
CA GLU A 186 -1.78 15.63 9.02
C GLU A 186 -0.84 14.99 8.00
N ALA A 187 -1.37 14.20 7.04
CA ALA A 187 -0.57 13.63 5.96
C ALA A 187 0.02 14.71 5.05
N GLN A 188 -0.77 15.71 4.69
CA GLN A 188 -0.31 16.86 3.90
C GLN A 188 0.72 17.69 4.66
N ALA A 189 0.51 17.94 5.96
CA ALA A 189 1.48 18.63 6.82
C ALA A 189 2.80 17.83 6.94
N THR A 190 2.71 16.51 7.05
CA THR A 190 3.88 15.62 7.05
C THR A 190 4.63 15.68 5.72
N ALA A 191 3.92 15.62 4.59
CA ALA A 191 4.50 15.77 3.25
C ALA A 191 5.20 17.14 3.10
N ALA A 192 4.59 18.21 3.60
CA ALA A 192 5.18 19.56 3.60
C ALA A 192 6.45 19.66 4.46
N ARG A 193 6.53 18.92 5.57
CA ARG A 193 7.77 18.79 6.36
C ARG A 193 8.86 18.08 5.55
N PHE A 194 8.50 16.98 4.87
CA PHE A 194 9.44 16.22 4.06
C PHE A 194 9.92 17.00 2.84
N ALA A 195 9.11 17.90 2.28
CA ALA A 195 9.50 18.78 1.19
C ALA A 195 10.72 19.67 1.51
N LYS A 196 11.00 19.90 2.80
CA LYS A 196 12.18 20.67 3.25
C LYS A 196 13.49 19.88 3.22
N LEU A 197 13.43 18.57 3.01
CA LEU A 197 14.60 17.72 2.90
C LEU A 197 15.31 17.92 1.54
N ASN A 198 16.61 17.64 1.49
CA ASN A 198 17.31 17.55 0.22
C ASN A 198 16.84 16.30 -0.53
N MET A 199 16.06 16.47 -1.58
CA MET A 199 15.42 15.39 -2.32
C MET A 199 16.39 14.45 -3.05
N ASN A 200 17.59 14.92 -3.42
CA ASN A 200 18.61 14.04 -4.01
C ASN A 200 19.22 13.13 -2.94
N ALA A 201 19.55 13.68 -1.79
CA ALA A 201 20.03 12.91 -0.64
C ALA A 201 18.95 11.94 -0.14
N TYR A 202 17.69 12.39 -0.06
CA TYR A 202 16.55 11.54 0.31
C TYR A 202 16.43 10.33 -0.63
N LYS A 203 16.37 10.57 -1.95
CA LYS A 203 16.29 9.52 -2.97
C LYS A 203 17.43 8.50 -2.82
N GLY A 204 18.67 8.99 -2.76
CA GLY A 204 19.84 8.13 -2.62
C GLY A 204 19.78 7.28 -1.34
N THR A 205 19.47 7.90 -0.21
CA THR A 205 19.35 7.22 1.09
C THR A 205 18.21 6.20 1.10
N LYS A 206 17.02 6.55 0.59
CA LYS A 206 15.88 5.63 0.51
C LYS A 206 16.23 4.36 -0.28
N LEU A 207 16.87 4.51 -1.43
CA LEU A 207 17.24 3.37 -2.27
C LEU A 207 18.33 2.50 -1.61
N LEU A 208 19.31 3.10 -0.93
CA LEU A 208 20.33 2.36 -0.18
C LEU A 208 19.73 1.60 1.00
N VAL A 209 18.89 2.25 1.81
CA VAL A 209 18.21 1.61 2.95
C VAL A 209 17.32 0.45 2.51
N ARG A 210 16.68 0.56 1.33
CA ARG A 210 15.75 -0.44 0.79
C ARG A 210 16.38 -1.40 -0.23
N GLU A 211 17.68 -1.32 -0.48
CA GLU A 211 18.34 -2.10 -1.54
C GLU A 211 18.08 -3.60 -1.43
N GLN A 212 18.35 -4.18 -0.26
CA GLN A 212 18.16 -5.61 -0.03
C GLN A 212 16.68 -6.00 -0.09
N MET A 213 15.80 -5.19 0.51
CA MET A 213 14.36 -5.39 0.46
C MET A 213 13.82 -5.37 -0.97
N LEU A 214 14.19 -4.37 -1.77
CA LEU A 214 13.75 -4.25 -3.17
C LEU A 214 14.25 -5.43 -4.02
N LYS A 215 15.47 -5.90 -3.79
CA LYS A 215 16.00 -7.11 -4.45
C LYS A 215 15.20 -8.34 -4.06
N ALA A 216 14.94 -8.55 -2.78
CA ALA A 216 14.14 -9.67 -2.28
C ALA A 216 12.69 -9.60 -2.79
N LEU A 217 12.08 -8.41 -2.79
CA LEU A 217 10.72 -8.20 -3.29
C LEU A 217 10.58 -8.54 -4.77
N ARG A 218 11.51 -8.13 -5.63
CA ARG A 218 11.50 -8.48 -7.07
C ARG A 218 11.55 -9.99 -7.28
N SER A 219 12.47 -10.68 -6.61
CA SER A 219 12.55 -12.14 -6.67
C SER A 219 11.28 -12.81 -6.12
N ALA A 220 10.66 -12.24 -5.08
CA ALA A 220 9.41 -12.72 -4.53
C ALA A 220 8.24 -12.54 -5.51
N ILE A 221 8.13 -11.40 -6.20
CA ILE A 221 7.10 -11.13 -7.22
C ILE A 221 7.22 -12.15 -8.37
N GLU A 222 8.45 -12.42 -8.85
CA GLU A 222 8.69 -13.42 -9.90
C GLU A 222 8.26 -14.83 -9.44
N ALA A 223 8.64 -15.24 -8.21
CA ALA A 223 8.28 -16.53 -7.65
C ALA A 223 6.77 -16.66 -7.39
N ASP A 224 6.11 -15.60 -6.93
CA ASP A 224 4.66 -15.56 -6.74
C ASP A 224 3.93 -15.63 -8.10
N ASN A 225 4.40 -14.91 -9.12
CA ASN A 225 3.85 -14.99 -10.47
C ASN A 225 3.88 -16.43 -11.00
N ALA A 226 5.02 -17.13 -10.85
CA ALA A 226 5.12 -18.54 -11.24
C ALA A 226 4.13 -19.43 -10.45
N SER A 227 4.00 -19.19 -9.14
CA SER A 227 3.05 -19.90 -8.27
C SER A 227 1.60 -19.63 -8.66
N PHE A 228 1.23 -18.40 -8.97
CA PHE A 228 -0.12 -18.01 -9.39
C PHE A 228 -0.46 -18.61 -10.75
N ARG A 229 0.51 -18.62 -11.70
CA ARG A 229 0.33 -19.32 -13.00
C ARG A 229 0.06 -20.81 -12.82
N ALA A 230 0.85 -21.48 -11.97
CA ALA A 230 0.64 -22.89 -11.66
C ALA A 230 -0.72 -23.13 -10.99
N LEU A 231 -1.15 -22.29 -10.06
CA LEU A 231 -2.45 -22.37 -9.37
C LEU A 231 -3.61 -22.28 -10.37
N TYR A 232 -3.53 -21.39 -11.35
CA TYR A 232 -4.57 -21.18 -12.37
C TYR A 232 -4.34 -21.98 -13.65
N LYS A 233 -3.32 -22.84 -13.68
CA LYS A 233 -2.99 -23.75 -14.82
C LYS A 233 -2.80 -23.01 -16.15
N ILE A 234 -2.04 -21.90 -16.15
CA ILE A 234 -1.73 -21.07 -17.32
C ILE A 234 -0.22 -20.84 -17.48
#